data_dde8ae1d58923e64166491765d366971
#
_entry.id   dde8ae1d58923e64166491765d366971
#
_cell.length_a   1.000
_cell.length_b   1.000
_cell.length_c   1.000
_cell.angle_alpha   90.00
_cell.angle_beta   90.00
_cell.angle_gamma   90.00
#
_symmetry.space_group_name_H-M   'P 1'
#
loop_
_entity.id
_entity.type
_entity.pdbx_description
1 polymer ?
#
loop_
_entity_poly.entity_id
_entity_poly.type
_entity_poly.pdbx_seq_one_letter_code
_entity_poly.pdbx_strand_id
1 'polypeptide(L)' 'MTTKKYENWIIEELQSLLDDHIFHRDRIAETYSERSDLNKEIRAIKNEINRRKKD' A
#
# COMPACT_ATOMS: atom_id res chain seq x y z
N MET A 1 -9.56 -6.43 -14.12
CA MET A 1 -8.35 -7.25 -14.15
C MET A 1 -7.56 -7.14 -12.86
N THR A 2 -7.18 -8.25 -12.31
CA THR A 2 -6.47 -8.27 -11.04
C THR A 2 -5.02 -7.89 -11.24
N THR A 3 -4.54 -6.94 -10.50
CA THR A 3 -3.13 -6.59 -10.56
C THR A 3 -2.37 -7.56 -9.68
N LYS A 4 -1.29 -8.09 -10.23
CA LYS A 4 -0.41 -8.95 -9.47
C LYS A 4 0.85 -8.19 -9.06
N LYS A 5 0.68 -6.92 -8.84
CA LYS A 5 1.77 -6.00 -8.57
C LYS A 5 2.61 -6.44 -7.36
N TYR A 6 1.93 -6.95 -6.34
CA TYR A 6 2.61 -7.35 -5.10
C TYR A 6 2.65 -8.85 -4.91
N GLU A 7 2.43 -9.61 -5.97
CA GLU A 7 2.33 -11.05 -5.85
C GLU A 7 3.60 -11.70 -5.31
N ASN A 8 4.75 -11.17 -5.70
CA ASN A 8 6.04 -11.76 -5.31
C ASN A 8 6.64 -11.13 -4.06
N TRP A 9 5.93 -10.21 -3.44
CA TRP A 9 6.42 -9.54 -2.24
C TRP A 9 6.11 -10.38 -1.02
N ILE A 10 7.04 -10.45 -0.06
CA ILE A 10 6.73 -11.09 1.22
C ILE A 10 6.02 -10.10 2.12
N ILE A 11 5.33 -10.63 3.14
CA ILE A 11 4.51 -9.80 4.01
C ILE A 11 5.32 -8.71 4.70
N GLU A 12 6.53 -9.03 5.12
CA GLU A 12 7.37 -8.05 5.78
C GLU A 12 7.70 -6.88 4.87
N GLU A 13 7.96 -7.17 3.60
CA GLU A 13 8.22 -6.12 2.62
C GLU A 13 6.97 -5.29 2.39
N LEU A 14 5.82 -5.95 2.33
CA LEU A 14 4.56 -5.25 2.15
C LEU A 14 4.26 -4.31 3.31
N GLN A 15 4.51 -4.75 4.53
CA GLN A 15 4.30 -3.93 5.69
C GLN A 15 5.23 -2.71 5.71
N SER A 16 6.47 -2.92 5.33
CA SER A 16 7.43 -1.82 5.25
C SER A 16 7.00 -0.81 4.19
N LEU A 17 6.56 -1.31 3.04
CA LEU A 17 6.09 -0.44 1.97
C LEU A 17 4.85 0.33 2.40
N LEU A 18 3.96 -0.34 3.12
CA LEU A 18 2.75 0.30 3.63
C LEU A 18 3.10 1.45 4.57
N ASP A 19 4.03 1.22 5.48
CA ASP A 19 4.45 2.25 6.42
C ASP A 19 5.06 3.45 5.68
N ASP A 20 5.85 3.20 4.65
CA ASP A 20 6.43 4.27 3.84
C ASP A 20 5.35 5.09 3.16
N HIS A 21 4.35 4.43 2.61
CA HIS A 21 3.27 5.13 1.93
C HIS A 21 2.44 5.96 2.90
N ILE A 22 2.20 5.44 4.09
CA ILE A 22 1.46 6.17 5.11
C ILE A 22 2.26 7.40 5.54
N PHE A 23 3.55 7.25 5.72
CA PHE A 23 4.41 8.37 6.08
C PHE A 23 4.36 9.46 5.01
N HIS A 24 4.48 9.06 3.75
CA HIS A 24 4.41 10.00 2.64
C HIS A 24 3.08 10.74 2.62
N ARG A 25 2.00 10.02 2.82
CA ARG A 25 0.68 10.63 2.79
C ARG A 25 0.50 11.64 3.91
N ASP A 26 0.96 11.30 5.11
CA ASP A 26 0.71 12.13 6.28
C ASP A 26 1.71 13.26 6.44
N ARG A 27 2.93 13.09 5.95
CA ARG A 27 3.99 14.04 6.22
C ARG A 27 4.52 14.76 4.99
N ILE A 28 4.47 14.13 3.84
CA ILE A 28 5.13 14.66 2.63
C ILE A 28 4.13 15.14 1.60
N ALA A 29 3.05 14.40 1.39
CA ALA A 29 2.06 14.77 0.38
C ALA A 29 1.41 16.10 0.74
N GLU A 30 1.50 17.07 -0.16
CA GLU A 30 0.99 18.41 0.08
C GLU A 30 -0.35 18.66 -0.61
N THR A 31 -0.66 17.93 -1.67
CA THR A 31 -1.88 18.15 -2.42
C THR A 31 -2.85 17.00 -2.20
N TYR A 32 -4.13 17.31 -2.44
CA TYR A 32 -5.17 16.29 -2.35
C TYR A 32 -4.91 15.16 -3.37
N SER A 33 -4.46 15.55 -4.56
CA SER A 33 -4.20 14.57 -5.61
C SER A 33 -3.12 13.57 -5.19
N GLU A 34 -2.04 14.06 -4.59
CA GLU A 34 -0.98 13.18 -4.10
C GLU A 34 -1.49 12.25 -3.01
N ARG A 35 -2.28 12.78 -2.08
CA ARG A 35 -2.83 11.97 -1.01
C ARG A 35 -3.78 10.90 -1.55
N SER A 36 -4.55 11.26 -2.56
CA SER A 36 -5.48 10.33 -3.16
C SER A 36 -4.75 9.16 -3.81
N ASP A 37 -3.68 9.45 -4.54
CA ASP A 37 -2.88 8.41 -5.17
C ASP A 37 -2.25 7.49 -4.13
N LEU A 38 -1.72 8.07 -3.07
CA LEU A 38 -1.12 7.28 -1.99
C LEU A 38 -2.17 6.43 -1.28
N ASN A 39 -3.37 6.96 -1.09
CA ASN A 39 -4.44 6.19 -0.48
C ASN A 39 -4.82 4.97 -1.31
N LYS A 40 -4.81 5.11 -2.63
CA LYS A 40 -5.08 3.98 -3.51
C LYS A 40 -4.03 2.88 -3.35
N GLU A 41 -2.77 3.28 -3.31
CA GLU A 41 -1.68 2.32 -3.12
C GLU A 41 -1.74 1.67 -1.74
N ILE A 42 -2.02 2.46 -0.71
CA ILE A 42 -2.15 1.96 0.65
C ILE A 42 -3.25 0.90 0.71
N ARG A 43 -4.39 1.17 0.08
CA ARG A 43 -5.49 0.21 0.05
C ARG A 43 -5.10 -1.08 -0.65
N ALA A 44 -4.40 -0.97 -1.78
CA ALA A 44 -3.96 -2.14 -2.51
C ALA A 44 -3.01 -3.00 -1.68
N ILE A 45 -2.07 -2.36 -0.99
CA ILE A 45 -1.12 -3.08 -0.13
C ILE A 45 -1.84 -3.76 1.03
N LYS A 46 -2.75 -3.04 1.67
CA LYS A 46 -3.53 -3.61 2.77
C LYS A 46 -4.36 -4.81 2.32
N ASN A 47 -4.97 -4.70 1.14
CA ASN A 47 -5.76 -5.80 0.61
C ASN A 47 -4.91 -7.04 0.37
N GLU A 48 -3.72 -6.85 -0.15
CA GLU A 48 -2.83 -7.98 -0.39
C GLU A 48 -2.40 -8.64 0.91
N ILE A 49 -2.06 -7.84 1.92
CA ILE A 49 -1.69 -8.37 3.22
C ILE A 49 -2.85 -9.15 3.83
N ASN A 50 -4.05 -8.58 3.79
CA ASN A 50 -5.23 -9.24 4.35
C ASN A 50 -5.54 -10.55 3.63
N ARG A 51 -5.39 -10.57 2.31
CA ARG A 51 -5.63 -11.76 1.54
C ARG A 51 -4.72 -12.91 1.98
N ARG A 52 -3.46 -12.59 2.22
CA ARG A 52 -2.49 -13.58 2.64
C ARG A 52 -2.74 -14.08 4.05
N LYS A 53 -3.19 -13.19 4.93
CA LYS A 53 -3.47 -13.58 6.32
C LYS A 53 -4.63 -14.54 6.43
N LYS A 54 -5.58 -14.47 5.50
CA LYS A 54 -6.74 -15.35 5.52
C LYS A 54 -6.40 -16.76 5.06
N ASP A 55 -5.35 -16.90 4.30
CA ASP A 55 -4.90 -18.21 3.86
C ASP A 55 -3.99 -18.81 4.91
#